data_eb9cb56184d6ea7c06d323744db890b0
#
_entry.id   eb9cb56184d6ea7c06d323744db890b0
#
_cell.length_a   1.000
_cell.length_b   1.000
_cell.length_c   1.000
_cell.angle_alpha   90.00
_cell.angle_beta   90.00
_cell.angle_gamma   90.00
#
_symmetry.space_group_name_H-M   'P 1'
#
loop_
_entity.id
_entity.type
_entity.pdbx_description
1 polymer ?
#
loop_
_entity_poly.entity_id
_entity_poly.type
_entity_poly.pdbx_seq_one_letter_code
_entity_poly.pdbx_strand_id
1 'polypeptide(L)'
;MEKFELTILGCGSAKPTTRHLPSSQVLNVRDKLFMIDCGEGTQLQYCRNKLSFSRLNHIFISHLHGDHLFGLPGLISTFNLLGRTAELHVHSPKGLEQMMKPIMDYCNYDMSYQVFFHEFDTNQSDVIFEDRTLTVTTIPLKHRVPTCGFLFKEKEGLRHICRDMIDAYEIPMAYINNIKAGADFVLPDGEVITNDRLTSPATRAHSYAYCSDTMYHPQIIEQVRGVDLLYHEATYAAEHEAKAQLHFHSTTLQAAQIAKDAQVKQLVIGHFSARYGDDNKLLEEARSIFPNTILAQEDQTILVND
;
A
#
# COMPACT_ATOMS: atom_id res chain seq x y z
N MET A 1 -18.70 -5.31 4.80
CA MET A 1 -17.98 -4.50 3.81
C MET A 1 -16.62 -5.14 3.57
N GLU A 2 -16.19 -5.20 2.34
CA GLU A 2 -14.84 -5.64 2.00
C GLU A 2 -13.86 -4.59 2.54
N LYS A 3 -12.81 -5.04 3.27
CA LYS A 3 -11.87 -4.14 3.93
C LYS A 3 -10.85 -3.61 2.94
N PHE A 4 -10.63 -2.31 2.94
CA PHE A 4 -9.46 -1.66 2.35
C PHE A 4 -8.96 -0.63 3.37
N GLU A 5 -7.97 -1.04 4.18
CA GLU A 5 -7.55 -0.34 5.39
C GLU A 5 -6.02 -0.22 5.41
N LEU A 6 -5.51 0.96 5.75
CA LEU A 6 -4.08 1.21 5.92
C LEU A 6 -3.76 1.39 7.40
N THR A 7 -2.89 0.55 7.96
CA THR A 7 -2.36 0.69 9.32
C THR A 7 -0.92 1.22 9.25
N ILE A 8 -0.66 2.34 9.92
CA ILE A 8 0.67 2.94 10.02
C ILE A 8 1.42 2.31 11.20
N LEU A 9 2.57 1.70 10.94
CA LEU A 9 3.45 1.11 11.95
C LEU A 9 4.65 1.99 12.28
N GLY A 10 5.06 2.85 11.34
CA GLY A 10 6.12 3.83 11.49
C GLY A 10 6.05 4.88 10.40
N CYS A 11 6.30 6.13 10.76
CA CYS A 11 6.20 7.28 9.86
C CYS A 11 7.33 8.31 10.04
N GLY A 12 8.41 7.94 10.74
CA GLY A 12 9.59 8.78 10.94
C GLY A 12 10.65 8.55 9.88
N SER A 13 11.49 9.56 9.67
CA SER A 13 12.60 9.59 8.71
C SER A 13 13.94 9.25 9.37
N ALA A 14 14.75 8.45 8.68
CA ALA A 14 16.16 8.15 8.91
C ALA A 14 16.47 7.41 10.22
N LYS A 15 15.99 7.85 11.37
CA LYS A 15 16.32 7.23 12.66
C LYS A 15 15.09 7.10 13.54
N PRO A 16 15.01 6.03 14.36
CA PRO A 16 13.95 5.94 15.36
C PRO A 16 14.04 7.07 16.36
N THR A 17 12.90 7.53 16.81
CA THR A 17 12.77 8.52 17.88
C THR A 17 11.79 8.00 18.93
N THR A 18 11.62 8.72 20.03
CA THR A 18 10.59 8.40 21.03
C THR A 18 9.18 8.73 20.53
N ARG A 19 9.06 9.47 19.43
CA ARG A 19 7.77 9.86 18.82
C ARG A 19 7.41 9.02 17.61
N HIS A 20 8.39 8.77 16.75
CA HIS A 20 8.17 8.05 15.48
C HIS A 20 9.18 6.95 15.30
N LEU A 21 8.70 5.82 14.83
CA LEU A 21 9.50 4.71 14.33
C LEU A 21 9.76 4.87 12.82
N PRO A 22 10.81 4.26 12.29
CA PRO A 22 11.10 4.23 10.86
C PRO A 22 9.96 3.66 10.04
N SER A 23 9.98 3.96 8.74
CA SER A 23 8.90 3.68 7.79
C SER A 23 8.45 2.22 7.79
N SER A 24 7.17 2.02 8.06
CA SER A 24 6.48 0.75 7.86
C SER A 24 4.96 0.94 7.86
N GLN A 25 4.27 0.24 6.96
CA GLN A 25 2.81 0.29 6.84
C GLN A 25 2.28 -1.10 6.50
N VAL A 26 1.02 -1.35 6.84
CA VAL A 26 0.32 -2.58 6.44
C VAL A 26 -1.01 -2.21 5.81
N LEU A 27 -1.17 -2.57 4.54
CA LEU A 27 -2.42 -2.47 3.82
C LEU A 27 -3.20 -3.79 3.95
N ASN A 28 -4.44 -3.71 4.43
CA ASN A 28 -5.38 -4.81 4.49
C ASN A 28 -6.35 -4.71 3.31
N VAL A 29 -6.28 -5.66 2.39
CA VAL A 29 -7.20 -5.77 1.25
C VAL A 29 -7.97 -7.07 1.39
N ARG A 30 -9.25 -7.00 1.72
CA ARG A 30 -10.13 -8.18 1.86
C ARG A 30 -9.52 -9.26 2.75
N ASP A 31 -9.01 -8.86 3.91
CA ASP A 31 -8.34 -9.72 4.90
C ASP A 31 -6.97 -10.33 4.47
N LYS A 32 -6.41 -9.94 3.33
CA LYS A 32 -5.01 -10.16 2.97
C LYS A 32 -4.18 -8.96 3.42
N LEU A 33 -3.05 -9.22 4.06
CA LEU A 33 -2.15 -8.17 4.54
C LEU A 33 -0.95 -8.03 3.60
N PHE A 34 -0.64 -6.79 3.24
CA PHE A 34 0.51 -6.40 2.43
C PHE A 34 1.33 -5.39 3.24
N MET A 35 2.58 -5.72 3.53
CA MET A 35 3.47 -4.78 4.24
C MET A 35 4.23 -3.93 3.23
N ILE A 36 4.40 -2.66 3.55
CA ILE A 36 5.15 -1.69 2.75
C ILE A 36 6.20 -1.10 3.64
N ASP A 37 7.45 -1.34 3.29
CA ASP A 37 8.64 -1.11 4.08
C ASP A 37 8.63 -1.82 5.45
N CYS A 38 9.79 -2.06 5.99
CA CYS A 38 9.97 -2.78 7.25
C CYS A 38 11.14 -2.18 8.02
N GLY A 39 10.97 -0.94 8.49
CA GLY A 39 11.97 -0.23 9.29
C GLY A 39 12.15 -0.84 10.68
N GLU A 40 13.13 -0.35 11.42
CA GLU A 40 13.40 -0.79 12.79
C GLU A 40 12.18 -0.59 13.70
N GLY A 41 11.84 -1.59 14.51
CA GLY A 41 10.67 -1.54 15.40
C GLY A 41 9.37 -2.06 14.78
N THR A 42 9.31 -2.31 13.47
CA THR A 42 8.12 -2.83 12.78
C THR A 42 7.56 -4.07 13.43
N GLN A 43 8.40 -5.04 13.80
CA GLN A 43 8.01 -6.26 14.48
C GLN A 43 7.19 -6.00 15.75
N LEU A 44 7.63 -5.06 16.57
CA LEU A 44 6.95 -4.71 17.82
C LEU A 44 5.60 -4.02 17.54
N GLN A 45 5.57 -3.10 16.58
CA GLN A 45 4.34 -2.41 16.18
C GLN A 45 3.33 -3.36 15.54
N TYR A 46 3.81 -4.32 14.75
CA TYR A 46 2.97 -5.37 14.18
C TYR A 46 2.24 -6.17 15.27
N CYS A 47 2.97 -6.54 16.34
CA CYS A 47 2.39 -7.22 17.50
C CYS A 47 1.39 -6.33 18.27
N ARG A 48 1.73 -5.05 18.49
CA ARG A 48 0.87 -4.09 19.21
C ARG A 48 -0.45 -3.88 18.50
N ASN A 49 -0.44 -3.78 17.19
CA ASN A 49 -1.63 -3.65 16.35
C ASN A 49 -2.38 -4.97 16.16
N LYS A 50 -1.92 -6.07 16.78
CA LYS A 50 -2.56 -7.40 16.71
C LYS A 50 -2.80 -7.89 15.28
N LEU A 51 -1.91 -7.51 14.36
CA LEU A 51 -1.98 -7.93 12.98
C LEU A 51 -1.66 -9.42 12.85
N SER A 52 -2.38 -10.10 11.96
CA SER A 52 -2.25 -11.56 11.80
C SER A 52 -1.00 -11.93 11.01
N PHE A 53 -0.05 -12.63 11.62
CA PHE A 53 1.17 -13.11 10.96
C PHE A 53 0.89 -14.10 9.83
N SER A 54 -0.18 -14.89 9.91
CA SER A 54 -0.54 -15.86 8.87
C SER A 54 -1.16 -15.22 7.62
N ARG A 55 -1.63 -13.97 7.71
CA ARG A 55 -2.24 -13.24 6.59
C ARG A 55 -1.25 -12.37 5.82
N LEU A 56 -0.05 -12.12 6.36
CA LEU A 56 1.01 -11.35 5.72
C LEU A 56 1.90 -12.28 4.89
N ASN A 57 1.68 -12.31 3.58
CA ASN A 57 2.45 -13.14 2.67
C ASN A 57 3.34 -12.32 1.71
N HIS A 58 3.13 -11.02 1.62
CA HIS A 58 3.86 -10.14 0.71
C HIS A 58 4.37 -8.91 1.45
N ILE A 59 5.66 -8.61 1.28
CA ILE A 59 6.34 -7.41 1.77
C ILE A 59 6.93 -6.68 0.57
N PHE A 60 6.74 -5.38 0.47
CA PHE A 60 7.23 -4.51 -0.59
C PHE A 60 8.21 -3.51 0.00
N ILE A 61 9.47 -3.56 -0.41
CA ILE A 61 10.52 -2.65 0.04
C ILE A 61 10.77 -1.61 -1.03
N SER A 62 10.58 -0.34 -0.69
CA SER A 62 10.69 0.78 -1.63
C SER A 62 12.12 1.05 -2.07
N HIS A 63 13.06 0.96 -1.13
CA HIS A 63 14.50 1.13 -1.36
C HIS A 63 15.34 0.54 -0.20
N LEU A 64 16.67 0.52 -0.38
CA LEU A 64 17.56 -0.20 0.54
C LEU A 64 18.23 0.70 1.60
N HIS A 65 17.60 1.81 2.02
CA HIS A 65 18.04 2.50 3.23
C HIS A 65 17.58 1.75 4.49
N GLY A 66 18.37 1.85 5.56
CA GLY A 66 18.15 1.07 6.78
C GLY A 66 16.80 1.33 7.46
N ASP A 67 16.32 2.56 7.43
CA ASP A 67 15.03 2.97 8.00
C ASP A 67 13.82 2.41 7.24
N HIS A 68 14.03 1.72 6.11
CA HIS A 68 12.99 1.04 5.35
C HIS A 68 13.12 -0.50 5.39
N LEU A 69 14.23 -1.04 5.93
CA LEU A 69 14.44 -2.49 5.84
C LEU A 69 15.03 -3.16 7.10
N PHE A 70 15.61 -2.43 8.08
CA PHE A 70 16.31 -3.06 9.21
C PHE A 70 15.41 -3.85 10.17
N GLY A 71 14.09 -3.68 10.11
CA GLY A 71 13.14 -4.53 10.82
C GLY A 71 12.90 -5.90 10.18
N LEU A 72 13.24 -6.06 8.88
CA LEU A 72 12.92 -7.25 8.12
C LEU A 72 13.60 -8.53 8.66
N PRO A 73 14.89 -8.56 9.02
CA PRO A 73 15.53 -9.73 9.61
C PRO A 73 14.84 -10.21 10.89
N GLY A 74 14.50 -9.26 11.78
CA GLY A 74 13.80 -9.56 13.02
C GLY A 74 12.38 -10.08 12.80
N LEU A 75 11.66 -9.52 11.82
CA LEU A 75 10.32 -9.97 11.47
C LEU A 75 10.32 -11.39 10.91
N ILE A 76 11.25 -11.72 10.00
CA ILE A 76 11.42 -13.06 9.42
C ILE A 76 11.74 -14.08 10.53
N SER A 77 12.65 -13.75 11.44
CA SER A 77 13.00 -14.61 12.57
C SER A 77 11.80 -14.85 13.50
N THR A 78 11.00 -13.82 13.78
CA THR A 78 9.79 -13.94 14.59
C THR A 78 8.75 -14.85 13.94
N PHE A 79 8.54 -14.73 12.64
CA PHE A 79 7.64 -15.62 11.91
C PHE A 79 8.05 -17.08 12.04
N ASN A 80 9.36 -17.36 12.00
CA ASN A 80 9.89 -18.71 12.22
C ASN A 80 9.59 -19.20 13.64
N LEU A 81 9.87 -18.39 14.66
CA LEU A 81 9.60 -18.73 16.07
C LEU A 81 8.10 -18.96 16.35
N LEU A 82 7.21 -18.29 15.61
CA LEU A 82 5.78 -18.47 15.72
C LEU A 82 5.25 -19.66 14.90
N GLY A 83 6.13 -20.45 14.29
CA GLY A 83 5.77 -21.67 13.56
C GLY A 83 5.08 -21.41 12.22
N ARG A 84 5.42 -20.30 11.56
CA ARG A 84 4.93 -20.03 10.20
C ARG A 84 5.34 -21.15 9.25
N THR A 85 4.42 -21.65 8.43
CA THR A 85 4.68 -22.63 7.36
C THR A 85 4.39 -22.10 5.96
N ALA A 86 3.62 -21.02 5.86
CA ALA A 86 3.30 -20.38 4.59
C ALA A 86 4.50 -19.59 4.04
N GLU A 87 4.69 -19.62 2.73
CA GLU A 87 5.71 -18.85 2.03
C GLU A 87 5.60 -17.34 2.33
N LEU A 88 6.75 -16.66 2.33
CA LEU A 88 6.85 -15.21 2.42
C LEU A 88 7.53 -14.66 1.16
N HIS A 89 6.89 -13.74 0.48
CA HIS A 89 7.40 -13.11 -0.73
C HIS A 89 7.83 -11.67 -0.41
N VAL A 90 9.09 -11.35 -0.67
CA VAL A 90 9.66 -10.01 -0.48
C VAL A 90 9.96 -9.42 -1.84
N HIS A 91 9.26 -8.37 -2.21
CA HIS A 91 9.44 -7.61 -3.45
C HIS A 91 10.36 -6.42 -3.15
N SER A 92 11.45 -6.26 -3.89
CA SER A 92 12.46 -5.25 -3.56
C SER A 92 13.27 -4.79 -4.77
N PRO A 93 13.94 -3.63 -4.68
CA PRO A 93 15.04 -3.32 -5.58
C PRO A 93 16.12 -4.38 -5.51
N LYS A 94 16.94 -4.46 -6.57
CA LYS A 94 18.07 -5.40 -6.67
C LYS A 94 19.06 -5.24 -5.49
N GLY A 95 19.52 -6.37 -4.96
CA GLY A 95 20.56 -6.46 -3.93
C GLY A 95 20.04 -6.82 -2.54
N LEU A 96 18.72 -6.82 -2.29
CA LEU A 96 18.18 -7.18 -0.98
C LEU A 96 18.44 -8.65 -0.64
N GLU A 97 18.23 -9.57 -1.58
CA GLU A 97 18.50 -11.00 -1.36
C GLU A 97 19.96 -11.23 -0.95
N GLN A 98 20.90 -10.57 -1.65
CA GLN A 98 22.33 -10.66 -1.34
C GLN A 98 22.67 -10.19 0.08
N MET A 99 21.96 -9.18 0.59
CA MET A 99 22.11 -8.69 1.96
C MET A 99 21.48 -9.65 2.99
N MET A 100 20.28 -10.13 2.70
CA MET A 100 19.49 -10.91 3.64
C MET A 100 19.95 -12.36 3.79
N LYS A 101 20.42 -12.98 2.70
CA LYS A 101 20.80 -14.38 2.69
C LYS A 101 21.85 -14.74 3.75
N PRO A 102 22.99 -14.02 3.90
CA PRO A 102 23.95 -14.29 4.98
C PRO A 102 23.34 -14.16 6.38
N ILE A 103 22.48 -13.16 6.61
CA ILE A 103 21.82 -12.96 7.89
C ILE A 103 20.90 -14.15 8.20
N MET A 104 20.11 -14.57 7.22
CA MET A 104 19.21 -15.71 7.38
C MET A 104 19.95 -17.01 7.60
N ASP A 105 21.04 -17.25 6.88
CA ASP A 105 21.86 -18.47 7.01
C ASP A 105 22.48 -18.57 8.42
N TYR A 106 22.90 -17.46 9.02
CA TYR A 106 23.47 -17.44 10.37
C TYR A 106 22.42 -17.43 11.49
N CYS A 107 21.36 -16.68 11.35
CA CYS A 107 20.39 -16.44 12.43
C CYS A 107 19.18 -17.37 12.38
N ASN A 108 18.85 -17.91 11.21
CA ASN A 108 17.63 -18.68 10.97
C ASN A 108 17.92 -19.95 10.14
N TYR A 109 18.96 -20.70 10.48
CA TYR A 109 19.37 -21.89 9.71
C TYR A 109 18.32 -23.02 9.70
N ASP A 110 17.38 -23.03 10.64
CA ASP A 110 16.30 -24.02 10.75
C ASP A 110 14.93 -23.34 10.52
N MET A 111 14.75 -22.83 9.29
CA MET A 111 13.51 -22.14 8.91
C MET A 111 12.38 -23.12 8.63
N SER A 112 11.22 -22.90 9.26
CA SER A 112 9.99 -23.68 9.03
C SER A 112 9.24 -23.29 7.74
N TYR A 113 9.65 -22.22 7.06
CA TYR A 113 9.03 -21.70 5.85
C TYR A 113 10.06 -21.13 4.87
N GLN A 114 9.65 -20.94 3.63
CA GLN A 114 10.51 -20.36 2.59
C GLN A 114 10.27 -18.85 2.43
N VAL A 115 11.37 -18.12 2.19
CA VAL A 115 11.34 -16.69 1.83
C VAL A 115 11.81 -16.54 0.39
N PHE A 116 10.97 -15.95 -0.45
CA PHE A 116 11.27 -15.68 -1.86
C PHE A 116 11.53 -14.20 -2.06
N PHE A 117 12.63 -13.86 -2.68
CA PHE A 117 12.95 -12.48 -3.07
C PHE A 117 12.62 -12.25 -4.54
N HIS A 118 11.81 -11.24 -4.81
CA HIS A 118 11.40 -10.82 -6.15
C HIS A 118 11.98 -9.44 -6.42
N GLU A 119 13.10 -9.41 -7.14
CA GLU A 119 13.78 -8.16 -7.45
C GLU A 119 13.16 -7.50 -8.69
N PHE A 120 13.00 -6.18 -8.65
CA PHE A 120 12.44 -5.37 -9.73
C PHE A 120 13.34 -4.16 -10.08
N ASP A 121 13.09 -3.53 -11.24
CA ASP A 121 13.72 -2.27 -11.65
C ASP A 121 12.90 -1.08 -11.12
N THR A 122 13.53 -0.22 -10.33
CA THR A 122 12.90 0.98 -9.76
C THR A 122 12.67 2.11 -10.77
N ASN A 123 13.27 2.02 -11.96
CA ASN A 123 13.16 3.06 -12.98
C ASN A 123 11.97 2.85 -13.93
N GLN A 124 11.26 1.74 -13.79
CA GLN A 124 10.12 1.39 -14.65
C GLN A 124 8.83 1.30 -13.84
N SER A 125 7.72 1.53 -14.52
CA SER A 125 6.39 1.34 -13.95
C SER A 125 5.88 -0.04 -14.39
N ASP A 126 6.21 -1.06 -13.60
CA ASP A 126 5.88 -2.45 -13.87
C ASP A 126 4.91 -3.02 -12.85
N VAL A 127 4.06 -3.95 -13.28
CA VAL A 127 3.24 -4.76 -12.37
C VAL A 127 4.13 -5.82 -11.74
N ILE A 128 4.43 -5.66 -10.45
CA ILE A 128 5.32 -6.56 -9.68
C ILE A 128 4.56 -7.60 -8.86
N PHE A 129 3.26 -7.42 -8.70
CA PHE A 129 2.36 -8.40 -8.08
C PHE A 129 0.98 -8.28 -8.67
N GLU A 130 0.34 -9.42 -8.90
CA GLU A 130 -1.04 -9.50 -9.36
C GLU A 130 -1.71 -10.77 -8.84
N ASP A 131 -2.92 -10.63 -8.30
CA ASP A 131 -3.81 -11.74 -8.01
C ASP A 131 -5.22 -11.50 -8.58
N ARG A 132 -6.21 -12.27 -8.15
CA ARG A 132 -7.60 -12.09 -8.62
C ARG A 132 -8.26 -10.81 -8.14
N THR A 133 -7.72 -10.15 -7.12
CA THR A 133 -8.35 -9.03 -6.42
C THR A 133 -7.58 -7.72 -6.52
N LEU A 134 -6.27 -7.80 -6.71
CA LEU A 134 -5.36 -6.66 -6.59
C LEU A 134 -4.23 -6.72 -7.61
N THR A 135 -3.78 -5.56 -8.06
CA THR A 135 -2.49 -5.37 -8.74
C THR A 135 -1.62 -4.43 -7.92
N VAL A 136 -0.29 -4.66 -7.92
CA VAL A 136 0.70 -3.72 -7.36
C VAL A 136 1.66 -3.33 -8.47
N THR A 137 1.73 -2.03 -8.74
CA THR A 137 2.58 -1.44 -9.78
C THR A 137 3.62 -0.53 -9.13
N THR A 138 4.85 -0.55 -9.62
CA THR A 138 5.92 0.37 -9.19
C THR A 138 5.69 1.79 -9.70
N ILE A 139 6.02 2.78 -8.87
CA ILE A 139 6.03 4.21 -9.20
C ILE A 139 7.48 4.69 -9.12
N PRO A 140 8.20 4.93 -10.23
CA PRO A 140 9.56 5.46 -10.19
C PRO A 140 9.65 6.76 -9.40
N LEU A 141 10.56 6.82 -8.43
CA LEU A 141 10.80 7.97 -7.58
C LEU A 141 12.22 8.51 -7.74
N LYS A 142 12.47 9.71 -7.26
CA LYS A 142 13.75 10.39 -7.44
C LYS A 142 14.47 10.59 -6.11
N HIS A 143 15.34 9.65 -5.78
CA HIS A 143 16.12 9.65 -4.54
C HIS A 143 17.61 9.36 -4.81
N ARG A 144 18.46 9.31 -3.76
CA ARG A 144 19.92 9.07 -3.86
C ARG A 144 20.26 7.64 -4.28
N VAL A 145 19.41 6.70 -3.90
CA VAL A 145 19.53 5.28 -4.26
C VAL A 145 18.34 4.88 -5.12
N PRO A 146 18.42 3.76 -5.86
CA PRO A 146 17.27 3.25 -6.60
C PRO A 146 16.05 3.11 -5.70
N THR A 147 14.99 3.86 -5.99
CA THR A 147 13.79 3.98 -5.14
C THR A 147 12.54 3.98 -6.01
N CYS A 148 11.50 3.32 -5.54
CA CYS A 148 10.16 3.42 -6.12
C CYS A 148 9.09 3.50 -5.02
N GLY A 149 7.94 4.04 -5.38
CA GLY A 149 6.69 3.87 -4.68
C GLY A 149 5.90 2.68 -5.22
N PHE A 150 4.70 2.50 -4.69
CA PHE A 150 3.81 1.39 -5.08
C PHE A 150 2.38 1.89 -5.24
N LEU A 151 1.74 1.48 -6.33
CA LEU A 151 0.30 1.65 -6.55
C LEU A 151 -0.40 0.33 -6.33
N PHE A 152 -1.19 0.24 -5.27
CA PHE A 152 -2.10 -0.86 -4.98
C PHE A 152 -3.46 -0.51 -5.55
N LYS A 153 -3.95 -1.30 -6.50
CA LYS A 153 -5.24 -1.07 -7.14
C LYS A 153 -6.08 -2.33 -7.13
N GLU A 154 -7.25 -2.27 -6.50
CA GLU A 154 -8.21 -3.36 -6.60
C GLU A 154 -8.68 -3.54 -8.04
N LYS A 155 -8.92 -4.79 -8.40
CA LYS A 155 -9.61 -5.13 -9.64
C LYS A 155 -11.12 -4.93 -9.46
N GLU A 156 -11.78 -4.45 -10.48
CA GLU A 156 -13.23 -4.35 -10.47
C GLU A 156 -13.86 -5.71 -10.21
N GLY A 157 -14.77 -5.74 -9.25
CA GLY A 157 -15.54 -6.93 -8.92
C GLY A 157 -16.60 -7.26 -9.98
N LEU A 158 -17.16 -8.45 -9.88
CA LEU A 158 -18.36 -8.80 -10.63
C LEU A 158 -19.59 -8.14 -9.99
N ARG A 159 -20.62 -7.84 -10.81
CA ARG A 159 -21.90 -7.31 -10.33
C ARG A 159 -22.54 -8.27 -9.30
N HIS A 160 -23.33 -7.71 -8.41
CA HIS A 160 -24.03 -8.49 -7.37
C HIS A 160 -25.38 -8.96 -7.87
N ILE A 161 -25.68 -10.25 -7.70
CA ILE A 161 -26.96 -10.86 -8.09
C ILE A 161 -28.09 -10.34 -7.19
N CYS A 162 -29.19 -9.92 -7.80
CA CYS A 162 -30.45 -9.70 -7.15
C CYS A 162 -31.17 -11.05 -6.98
N ARG A 163 -31.04 -11.68 -5.80
CA ARG A 163 -31.52 -13.04 -5.54
C ARG A 163 -32.99 -13.22 -5.89
N ASP A 164 -33.82 -12.28 -5.49
CA ASP A 164 -35.26 -12.32 -5.74
C ASP A 164 -35.59 -12.38 -7.24
N MET A 165 -34.79 -11.70 -8.08
CA MET A 165 -34.97 -11.74 -9.54
C MET A 165 -34.52 -13.06 -10.13
N ILE A 166 -33.43 -13.62 -9.62
CA ILE A 166 -32.95 -14.95 -10.05
C ILE A 166 -34.00 -16.04 -9.77
N ASP A 167 -34.58 -16.00 -8.57
CA ASP A 167 -35.61 -16.94 -8.14
C ASP A 167 -36.93 -16.70 -8.89
N ALA A 168 -37.35 -15.44 -9.13
CA ALA A 168 -38.57 -15.09 -9.83
C ALA A 168 -38.56 -15.51 -11.31
N TYR A 169 -37.40 -15.46 -11.99
CA TYR A 169 -37.23 -15.90 -13.36
C TYR A 169 -36.70 -17.33 -13.49
N GLU A 170 -36.58 -18.06 -12.37
CA GLU A 170 -36.10 -19.45 -12.32
C GLU A 170 -34.76 -19.65 -13.07
N ILE A 171 -33.84 -18.65 -12.94
CA ILE A 171 -32.59 -18.64 -13.70
C ILE A 171 -31.64 -19.72 -13.19
N PRO A 172 -31.21 -20.66 -14.07
CA PRO A 172 -30.32 -21.74 -13.68
C PRO A 172 -28.96 -21.25 -13.22
N MET A 173 -28.36 -21.92 -12.22
CA MET A 173 -27.06 -21.56 -11.64
C MET A 173 -25.93 -21.44 -12.68
N ALA A 174 -26.00 -22.19 -13.78
CA ALA A 174 -25.01 -22.15 -14.86
C ALA A 174 -24.85 -20.75 -15.51
N TYR A 175 -25.90 -19.91 -15.47
CA TYR A 175 -25.89 -18.56 -16.05
C TYR A 175 -25.41 -17.47 -15.08
N ILE A 176 -25.36 -17.75 -13.80
CA ILE A 176 -25.06 -16.75 -12.75
C ILE A 176 -23.74 -16.01 -13.00
N ASN A 177 -22.68 -16.73 -13.38
CA ASN A 177 -21.38 -16.11 -13.63
C ASN A 177 -21.40 -15.16 -14.85
N ASN A 178 -22.13 -15.54 -15.92
CA ASN A 178 -22.28 -14.70 -17.10
C ASN A 178 -23.10 -13.45 -16.78
N ILE A 179 -24.16 -13.58 -15.99
CA ILE A 179 -24.98 -12.46 -15.53
C ILE A 179 -24.16 -11.53 -14.65
N LYS A 180 -23.37 -12.06 -13.71
CA LYS A 180 -22.44 -11.27 -12.89
C LYS A 180 -21.38 -10.54 -13.73
N ALA A 181 -21.00 -11.08 -14.86
CA ALA A 181 -20.07 -10.47 -15.81
C ALA A 181 -20.74 -9.44 -16.75
N GLY A 182 -22.06 -9.19 -16.62
CA GLY A 182 -22.79 -8.18 -17.38
C GLY A 182 -23.71 -8.71 -18.48
N ALA A 183 -23.85 -10.02 -18.63
CA ALA A 183 -24.74 -10.59 -19.64
C ALA A 183 -26.21 -10.46 -19.25
N ASP A 184 -27.07 -10.18 -20.24
CA ASP A 184 -28.51 -10.33 -20.13
C ASP A 184 -28.89 -11.81 -20.09
N PHE A 185 -30.13 -12.12 -19.68
CA PHE A 185 -30.66 -13.47 -19.68
C PHE A 185 -31.87 -13.56 -20.60
N VAL A 186 -31.91 -14.59 -21.47
CA VAL A 186 -33.00 -14.82 -22.39
C VAL A 186 -33.86 -15.97 -21.86
N LEU A 187 -35.15 -15.73 -21.64
CA LEU A 187 -36.12 -16.70 -21.21
C LEU A 187 -36.43 -17.69 -22.36
N PRO A 188 -37.01 -18.88 -22.07
CA PRO A 188 -37.36 -19.89 -23.10
C PRO A 188 -38.35 -19.38 -24.16
N ASP A 189 -39.17 -18.39 -23.85
CA ASP A 189 -40.13 -17.75 -24.77
C ASP A 189 -39.51 -16.64 -25.62
N GLY A 190 -38.22 -16.34 -25.43
CA GLY A 190 -37.47 -15.30 -26.15
C GLY A 190 -37.48 -13.91 -25.50
N GLU A 191 -38.14 -13.73 -24.36
CA GLU A 191 -38.07 -12.45 -23.61
C GLU A 191 -36.67 -12.27 -23.08
N VAL A 192 -36.11 -11.02 -23.24
CA VAL A 192 -34.77 -10.67 -22.74
C VAL A 192 -34.90 -9.91 -21.41
N ILE A 193 -34.35 -10.50 -20.36
CA ILE A 193 -34.23 -9.83 -19.04
C ILE A 193 -32.88 -9.15 -18.99
N THR A 194 -32.92 -7.81 -18.87
CA THR A 194 -31.68 -7.02 -18.87
C THR A 194 -30.85 -7.25 -17.61
N ASN A 195 -29.53 -7.19 -17.75
CA ASN A 195 -28.57 -7.36 -16.66
C ASN A 195 -28.85 -6.43 -15.47
N ASP A 196 -29.20 -5.17 -15.71
CA ASP A 196 -29.49 -4.19 -14.64
C ASP A 196 -30.73 -4.58 -13.81
N ARG A 197 -31.66 -5.38 -14.36
CA ARG A 197 -32.78 -5.93 -13.60
C ARG A 197 -32.38 -7.13 -12.72
N LEU A 198 -31.36 -7.86 -13.15
CA LEU A 198 -30.88 -9.09 -12.49
C LEU A 198 -29.78 -8.83 -11.47
N THR A 199 -29.15 -7.66 -11.51
CA THR A 199 -27.96 -7.36 -10.71
C THR A 199 -27.96 -5.92 -10.18
N SER A 200 -27.19 -5.70 -9.14
CA SER A 200 -26.74 -4.37 -8.71
C SER A 200 -25.25 -4.16 -9.06
N PRO A 201 -24.78 -2.91 -9.15
CA PRO A 201 -23.38 -2.62 -9.45
C PRO A 201 -22.40 -3.38 -8.54
N ALA A 202 -21.24 -3.70 -9.08
CA ALA A 202 -20.14 -4.23 -8.29
C ALA A 202 -19.72 -3.25 -7.17
N THR A 203 -19.14 -3.78 -6.10
CA THR A 203 -18.48 -2.93 -5.10
C THR A 203 -17.36 -2.16 -5.81
N ARG A 204 -17.27 -0.86 -5.53
CA ARG A 204 -16.26 0.00 -6.10
C ARG A 204 -14.85 -0.51 -5.74
N ALA A 205 -13.97 -0.52 -6.73
CA ALA A 205 -12.56 -0.83 -6.53
C ALA A 205 -11.84 0.36 -5.89
N HIS A 206 -11.03 0.09 -4.86
CA HIS A 206 -10.23 1.09 -4.16
C HIS A 206 -8.78 1.07 -4.64
N SER A 207 -8.09 2.19 -4.36
CA SER A 207 -6.69 2.36 -4.73
C SER A 207 -5.92 3.10 -3.65
N TYR A 208 -4.68 2.66 -3.44
CA TYR A 208 -3.72 3.25 -2.53
C TYR A 208 -2.38 3.44 -3.22
N ALA A 209 -1.81 4.64 -3.19
CA ALA A 209 -0.46 4.92 -3.66
C ALA A 209 0.44 5.28 -2.49
N TYR A 210 1.60 4.62 -2.43
CA TYR A 210 2.67 4.90 -1.48
C TYR A 210 3.85 5.53 -2.24
N CYS A 211 4.12 6.80 -1.98
CA CYS A 211 5.29 7.51 -2.47
C CYS A 211 6.24 7.77 -1.29
N SER A 212 7.29 6.95 -1.24
CA SER A 212 8.35 7.01 -0.25
C SER A 212 9.31 8.17 -0.53
N ASP A 213 10.56 8.03 -0.11
CA ASP A 213 11.62 9.02 -0.24
C ASP A 213 11.79 9.49 -1.67
N THR A 214 11.50 10.76 -1.89
CA THR A 214 11.62 11.38 -3.21
C THR A 214 11.76 12.89 -3.10
N MET A 215 12.64 13.49 -3.88
CA MET A 215 12.52 14.92 -4.14
C MET A 215 11.23 15.19 -4.93
N TYR A 216 10.79 16.46 -4.96
CA TYR A 216 9.63 16.87 -5.75
C TYR A 216 9.70 16.33 -7.18
N HIS A 217 8.74 15.47 -7.53
CA HIS A 217 8.75 14.69 -8.77
C HIS A 217 7.37 14.70 -9.45
N PRO A 218 7.00 15.78 -10.17
CA PRO A 218 5.68 15.90 -10.79
C PRO A 218 5.34 14.80 -11.82
N GLN A 219 6.35 14.06 -12.31
CA GLN A 219 6.13 12.99 -13.29
C GLN A 219 5.26 11.85 -12.75
N ILE A 220 5.15 11.69 -11.42
CA ILE A 220 4.28 10.68 -10.81
C ILE A 220 2.79 11.02 -10.85
N ILE A 221 2.43 12.29 -11.14
CA ILE A 221 1.04 12.77 -11.09
C ILE A 221 0.10 11.89 -11.90
N GLU A 222 0.49 11.51 -13.13
CA GLU A 222 -0.36 10.67 -13.98
C GLU A 222 -0.52 9.25 -13.42
N GLN A 223 0.51 8.72 -12.75
CA GLN A 223 0.47 7.37 -12.16
C GLN A 223 -0.42 7.29 -10.92
N VAL A 224 -0.50 8.38 -10.14
CA VAL A 224 -1.32 8.46 -8.92
C VAL A 224 -2.63 9.21 -9.12
N ARG A 225 -2.99 9.53 -10.37
CA ARG A 225 -4.20 10.29 -10.68
C ARG A 225 -5.47 9.61 -10.16
N GLY A 226 -6.23 10.36 -9.37
CA GLY A 226 -7.54 9.94 -8.87
C GLY A 226 -7.50 8.78 -7.86
N VAL A 227 -6.35 8.42 -7.29
CA VAL A 227 -6.30 7.40 -6.24
C VAL A 227 -7.10 7.82 -5.02
N ASP A 228 -7.66 6.84 -4.32
CA ASP A 228 -8.49 7.11 -3.15
C ASP A 228 -7.65 7.62 -1.98
N LEU A 229 -6.47 7.02 -1.76
CA LEU A 229 -5.53 7.41 -0.73
C LEU A 229 -4.13 7.52 -1.32
N LEU A 230 -3.49 8.67 -1.17
CA LEU A 230 -2.08 8.89 -1.46
C LEU A 230 -1.31 9.07 -0.16
N TYR A 231 -0.35 8.20 0.14
CA TYR A 231 0.72 8.52 1.08
C TYR A 231 1.87 9.15 0.31
N HIS A 232 2.33 10.31 0.75
CA HIS A 232 3.50 10.97 0.17
C HIS A 232 4.41 11.44 1.30
N GLU A 233 5.73 11.18 1.16
CA GLU A 233 6.69 11.72 2.09
C GLU A 233 6.60 13.25 2.15
N ALA A 234 6.81 13.81 3.34
CA ALA A 234 6.85 15.23 3.61
C ALA A 234 7.87 15.51 4.72
N THR A 235 9.10 15.10 4.45
CA THR A 235 10.21 15.13 5.43
C THR A 235 10.50 16.51 5.93
N TYR A 236 10.22 17.55 5.12
CA TYR A 236 10.56 18.92 5.45
C TYR A 236 9.36 19.88 5.37
N ALA A 237 9.34 20.87 6.30
CA ALA A 237 8.48 22.05 6.15
C ALA A 237 8.95 22.93 4.98
N ALA A 238 8.08 23.76 4.46
CA ALA A 238 8.35 24.65 3.33
C ALA A 238 9.60 25.52 3.50
N GLU A 239 9.84 26.04 4.71
CA GLU A 239 11.02 26.85 5.03
C GLU A 239 12.36 26.11 4.87
N HIS A 240 12.33 24.79 4.74
CA HIS A 240 13.50 23.93 4.56
C HIS A 240 13.63 23.33 3.16
N GLU A 241 13.01 23.93 2.14
CA GLU A 241 13.01 23.43 0.77
C GLU A 241 14.41 23.16 0.21
N ALA A 242 15.37 24.06 0.46
CA ALA A 242 16.76 23.86 0.04
C ALA A 242 17.40 22.60 0.65
N LYS A 243 17.03 22.26 1.90
CA LYS A 243 17.47 21.01 2.54
C LYS A 243 16.75 19.80 1.97
N ALA A 244 15.46 19.92 1.70
CA ALA A 244 14.70 18.86 1.04
C ALA A 244 15.37 18.50 -0.30
N GLN A 245 15.66 19.48 -1.13
CA GLN A 245 16.33 19.29 -2.40
C GLN A 245 17.72 18.66 -2.26
N LEU A 246 18.54 19.14 -1.30
CA LEU A 246 19.89 18.62 -1.05
C LEU A 246 19.87 17.15 -0.61
N HIS A 247 18.85 16.74 0.13
CA HIS A 247 18.71 15.38 0.68
C HIS A 247 17.78 14.47 -0.15
N PHE A 248 17.28 14.95 -1.30
CA PHE A 248 16.37 14.21 -2.18
C PHE A 248 15.07 13.84 -1.48
N HIS A 249 14.48 14.79 -0.78
CA HIS A 249 13.17 14.68 -0.13
C HIS A 249 12.24 15.80 -0.59
N SER A 250 10.97 15.67 -0.20
CA SER A 250 9.93 16.66 -0.48
C SER A 250 9.59 17.52 0.74
N THR A 251 9.02 18.70 0.47
CA THR A 251 8.36 19.50 1.49
C THR A 251 6.86 19.17 1.55
N THR A 252 6.23 19.58 2.64
CA THR A 252 4.77 19.49 2.86
C THR A 252 3.97 20.12 1.72
N LEU A 253 4.37 21.32 1.25
CA LEU A 253 3.70 22.00 0.14
C LEU A 253 3.87 21.24 -1.18
N GLN A 254 5.03 20.63 -1.43
CA GLN A 254 5.30 19.84 -2.62
C GLN A 254 4.47 18.57 -2.64
N ALA A 255 4.39 17.85 -1.51
CA ALA A 255 3.53 16.67 -1.37
C ALA A 255 2.05 17.02 -1.61
N ALA A 256 1.57 18.12 -1.00
CA ALA A 256 0.21 18.59 -1.18
C ALA A 256 -0.08 19.06 -2.62
N GLN A 257 0.91 19.64 -3.31
CA GLN A 257 0.78 20.04 -4.71
C GLN A 257 0.62 18.81 -5.63
N ILE A 258 1.41 17.75 -5.41
CA ILE A 258 1.25 16.47 -6.13
C ILE A 258 -0.18 15.94 -5.94
N ALA A 259 -0.67 15.89 -4.68
CA ALA A 259 -2.01 15.40 -4.37
C ALA A 259 -3.11 16.19 -5.08
N LYS A 260 -2.98 17.52 -5.10
CA LYS A 260 -3.93 18.44 -5.77
C LYS A 260 -3.93 18.23 -7.28
N ASP A 261 -2.76 18.20 -7.92
CA ASP A 261 -2.63 18.08 -9.38
C ASP A 261 -3.04 16.69 -9.88
N ALA A 262 -2.79 15.66 -9.06
CA ALA A 262 -3.26 14.30 -9.31
C ALA A 262 -4.74 14.09 -8.98
N GLN A 263 -5.41 15.05 -8.36
CA GLN A 263 -6.83 14.96 -7.97
C GLN A 263 -7.11 13.72 -7.11
N VAL A 264 -6.21 13.39 -6.17
CA VAL A 264 -6.42 12.28 -5.24
C VAL A 264 -7.59 12.61 -4.30
N LYS A 265 -8.23 11.59 -3.71
CA LYS A 265 -9.32 11.86 -2.77
C LYS A 265 -8.80 12.32 -1.41
N GLN A 266 -7.76 11.67 -0.88
CA GLN A 266 -7.16 11.99 0.41
C GLN A 266 -5.64 11.87 0.35
N LEU A 267 -4.94 12.76 1.03
CA LEU A 267 -3.48 12.74 1.22
C LEU A 267 -3.15 12.37 2.66
N VAL A 268 -2.23 11.43 2.83
CA VAL A 268 -1.53 11.15 4.10
C VAL A 268 -0.10 11.64 3.92
N ILE A 269 0.35 12.55 4.76
CA ILE A 269 1.75 12.96 4.81
C ILE A 269 2.47 12.23 5.94
N GLY A 270 3.73 11.84 5.72
CA GLY A 270 4.55 11.11 6.67
C GLY A 270 6.04 11.23 6.38
N HIS A 271 6.85 10.34 6.93
CA HIS A 271 8.31 10.34 6.82
C HIS A 271 8.90 11.60 7.45
N PHE A 272 8.45 11.95 8.68
CA PHE A 272 8.76 13.19 9.34
C PHE A 272 10.20 13.24 9.85
N SER A 273 10.90 14.35 9.57
CA SER A 273 12.22 14.58 10.12
C SER A 273 12.18 14.74 11.64
N ALA A 274 13.09 14.08 12.35
CA ALA A 274 13.25 14.18 13.80
C ALA A 274 13.54 15.63 14.32
N ARG A 275 13.74 16.59 13.43
CA ARG A 275 13.95 18.01 13.79
C ARG A 275 12.69 18.71 14.29
N TYR A 276 11.51 18.21 13.88
CA TYR A 276 10.24 18.82 14.26
C TYR A 276 9.76 18.20 15.58
N GLY A 277 9.45 19.07 16.56
CA GLY A 277 8.89 18.66 17.84
C GLY A 277 7.36 18.47 17.78
N ASP A 278 6.72 19.07 16.77
CA ASP A 278 5.29 19.02 16.52
C ASP A 278 5.02 18.94 15.02
N ASP A 279 4.21 17.98 14.61
CA ASP A 279 3.88 17.75 13.21
C ASP A 279 2.65 18.55 12.76
N ASN A 280 1.92 19.21 13.66
CA ASN A 280 0.74 20.02 13.31
C ASN A 280 1.08 21.15 12.35
N LYS A 281 2.27 21.78 12.49
CA LYS A 281 2.72 22.78 11.53
C LYS A 281 2.84 22.21 10.11
N LEU A 282 3.34 20.98 9.99
CA LEU A 282 3.47 20.31 8.71
C LEU A 282 2.08 20.04 8.09
N LEU A 283 1.11 19.65 8.91
CA LEU A 283 -0.26 19.44 8.50
C LEU A 283 -0.93 20.74 8.02
N GLU A 284 -0.77 21.83 8.75
CA GLU A 284 -1.33 23.13 8.39
C GLU A 284 -0.78 23.62 7.05
N GLU A 285 0.54 23.50 6.83
CA GLU A 285 1.16 23.82 5.55
C GLU A 285 0.56 22.99 4.41
N ALA A 286 0.49 21.68 4.55
CA ALA A 286 -0.07 20.80 3.52
C ALA A 286 -1.54 21.12 3.23
N ARG A 287 -2.35 21.35 4.27
CA ARG A 287 -3.77 21.70 4.14
C ARG A 287 -4.02 23.02 3.45
N SER A 288 -3.07 23.94 3.48
CA SER A 288 -3.18 25.22 2.73
C SER A 288 -3.27 25.02 1.22
N ILE A 289 -2.72 23.90 0.71
CA ILE A 289 -2.74 23.52 -0.72
C ILE A 289 -3.80 22.46 -1.00
N PHE A 290 -3.87 21.40 -0.14
CA PHE A 290 -4.79 20.28 -0.29
C PHE A 290 -5.51 20.02 1.05
N PRO A 291 -6.75 20.55 1.24
CA PRO A 291 -7.46 20.51 2.53
C PRO A 291 -7.70 19.10 3.09
N ASN A 292 -7.97 18.10 2.21
CA ASN A 292 -8.18 16.72 2.64
C ASN A 292 -6.86 15.98 2.91
N THR A 293 -6.04 16.55 3.80
CA THR A 293 -4.77 16.01 4.24
C THR A 293 -4.82 15.60 5.71
N ILE A 294 -4.22 14.46 6.03
CA ILE A 294 -4.02 13.97 7.40
C ILE A 294 -2.55 13.62 7.65
N LEU A 295 -2.15 13.58 8.92
CA LEU A 295 -0.84 13.07 9.34
C LEU A 295 -0.86 11.55 9.41
N ALA A 296 0.22 10.92 9.00
CA ALA A 296 0.50 9.55 9.41
C ALA A 296 0.87 9.53 10.91
N GLN A 297 0.27 8.61 11.64
CA GLN A 297 0.56 8.39 13.06
C GLN A 297 0.65 6.89 13.34
N GLU A 298 1.61 6.47 14.15
CA GLU A 298 1.72 5.08 14.58
C GLU A 298 0.42 4.63 15.25
N ASP A 299 0.08 3.36 15.06
CA ASP A 299 -1.13 2.71 15.55
C ASP A 299 -2.45 3.25 14.93
N GLN A 300 -2.38 4.18 13.98
CA GLN A 300 -3.54 4.65 13.24
C GLN A 300 -3.93 3.67 12.14
N THR A 301 -5.23 3.34 12.08
CA THR A 301 -5.84 2.66 10.93
C THR A 301 -6.71 3.63 10.15
N ILE A 302 -6.42 3.81 8.88
CA ILE A 302 -7.13 4.69 7.95
C ILE A 302 -8.01 3.81 7.06
N LEU A 303 -9.32 4.03 7.11
CA LEU A 303 -10.26 3.37 6.22
C LEU A 303 -10.29 4.11 4.89
N VAL A 304 -10.08 3.40 3.79
CA VAL A 304 -10.29 3.95 2.46
C VAL A 304 -11.75 3.71 2.10
N ASN A 305 -12.56 4.75 2.27
CA ASN A 305 -14.01 4.72 2.02
C ASN A 305 -14.36 5.41 0.71
N ASP A 306 -15.60 5.17 0.23
CA ASP A 306 -16.20 5.80 -0.95
C ASP A 306 -16.37 7.33 -0.81
#